data_33fca9a33976f7c0bc803a274bbe2762
#
_entry.id   33fca9a33976f7c0bc803a274bbe2762
#
_cell.length_a   1.000
_cell.length_b   1.000
_cell.length_c   1.000
_cell.angle_alpha   90.00
_cell.angle_beta   90.00
_cell.angle_gamma   90.00
#
_symmetry.space_group_name_H-M   'P 1'
#
loop_
_entity.id
_entity.type
_entity.pdbx_description
1 polymer ?
#
loop_
_entity_poly.entity_id
_entity_poly.type
_entity_poly.pdbx_seq_one_letter_code
_entity_poly.pdbx_strand_id
1 'polypeptide(L)'
;MTSSPKMGADRESTDFTKIMTPLASKSFVLATPDNYEYFLSRYGLFSYIDAYNTTADEYLDDDNVIYIFAVPDVKRKLASGQDYFSIPENEMFFDQNEYDKMGKVIQDSGQQMVTTEVVFVQPKVRKYSMDVNIRYFEGFTKEEIFTDVRAKVSDYMLNVTRRDKLPKSDIVYILEEVEGIDSVNV
;
A
#
# COMPACT_ATOMS: atom_id res chain seq x y z
N MET A 1 -17.16 3.29 47.05
CA MET A 1 -16.21 3.61 45.95
C MET A 1 -17.02 3.83 44.68
N THR A 2 -17.24 5.08 44.33
CA THR A 2 -17.98 5.49 43.14
C THR A 2 -16.98 5.50 41.94
N SER A 3 -17.15 4.58 41.02
CA SER A 3 -16.37 4.60 39.75
C SER A 3 -16.79 5.81 38.94
N SER A 4 -15.82 6.67 38.57
CA SER A 4 -16.06 7.76 37.64
C SER A 4 -16.61 7.22 36.31
N PRO A 5 -17.62 7.83 35.70
CA PRO A 5 -18.06 7.42 34.38
C PRO A 5 -16.91 7.62 33.40
N LYS A 6 -16.58 6.56 32.65
CA LYS A 6 -15.66 6.68 31.53
C LYS A 6 -16.25 7.66 30.53
N MET A 7 -15.52 8.75 30.25
CA MET A 7 -15.87 9.66 29.15
C MET A 7 -16.02 8.83 27.86
N GLY A 8 -17.17 8.93 27.23
CA GLY A 8 -17.40 8.33 25.93
C GLY A 8 -16.40 8.88 24.91
N ALA A 9 -15.99 8.04 23.98
CA ALA A 9 -15.20 8.49 22.83
C ALA A 9 -15.97 9.57 22.06
N ASP A 10 -15.25 10.46 21.40
CA ASP A 10 -15.83 11.47 20.51
C ASP A 10 -16.76 10.82 19.48
N ARG A 11 -17.83 11.53 19.13
CA ARG A 11 -18.83 11.04 18.18
C ARG A 11 -18.16 10.79 16.84
N GLU A 12 -18.20 9.55 16.34
CA GLU A 12 -17.76 9.22 15.00
C GLU A 12 -18.48 10.08 13.95
N SER A 13 -17.74 10.49 12.92
CA SER A 13 -18.36 11.23 11.83
C SER A 13 -19.37 10.34 11.10
N THR A 14 -20.50 10.91 10.68
CA THR A 14 -21.55 10.18 9.97
C THR A 14 -21.04 9.55 8.67
N ASP A 15 -20.06 10.17 8.03
CA ASP A 15 -19.48 9.66 6.79
C ASP A 15 -18.57 8.47 7.06
N PHE A 16 -17.77 8.50 8.13
CA PHE A 16 -17.00 7.35 8.59
C PHE A 16 -17.92 6.17 8.93
N THR A 17 -19.01 6.42 9.66
CA THR A 17 -19.99 5.38 10.02
C THR A 17 -20.64 4.78 8.77
N LYS A 18 -21.01 5.59 7.76
CA LYS A 18 -21.60 5.10 6.50
C LYS A 18 -20.67 4.18 5.72
N ILE A 19 -19.38 4.48 5.73
CA ILE A 19 -18.34 3.66 5.07
C ILE A 19 -18.08 2.38 5.87
N MET A 20 -17.96 2.51 7.20
CA MET A 20 -17.54 1.43 8.07
C MET A 20 -18.65 0.45 8.43
N THR A 21 -19.92 0.87 8.46
CA THR A 21 -21.04 -0.03 8.83
C THR A 21 -21.19 -1.23 7.89
N PRO A 22 -21.17 -1.07 6.56
CA PRO A 22 -21.23 -2.22 5.66
C PRO A 22 -20.00 -3.14 5.79
N LEU A 23 -18.84 -2.57 6.09
CA LEU A 23 -17.59 -3.30 6.27
C LEU A 23 -17.55 -4.04 7.61
N ALA A 24 -18.02 -3.41 8.69
CA ALA A 24 -18.10 -4.03 10.02
C ALA A 24 -19.07 -5.24 10.03
N SER A 25 -20.15 -5.20 9.25
CA SER A 25 -21.05 -6.33 9.13
C SER A 25 -20.45 -7.53 8.40
N LYS A 26 -19.42 -7.33 7.59
CA LYS A 26 -18.68 -8.37 6.87
C LYS A 26 -17.59 -9.04 7.72
N SER A 27 -17.27 -8.51 8.90
CA SER A 27 -16.08 -8.90 9.66
C SER A 27 -16.29 -9.97 10.73
N PHE A 28 -17.48 -10.54 10.85
CA PHE A 28 -17.76 -11.57 11.87
C PHE A 28 -17.15 -12.94 11.54
N VAL A 29 -17.02 -13.27 10.28
CA VAL A 29 -16.39 -14.52 9.81
C VAL A 29 -15.56 -14.21 8.58
N LEU A 30 -14.34 -14.69 8.55
CA LEU A 30 -13.45 -14.59 7.40
C LEU A 30 -13.79 -15.73 6.41
N ALA A 31 -14.83 -15.51 5.60
CA ALA A 31 -15.35 -16.50 4.67
C ALA A 31 -15.09 -16.15 3.20
N THR A 32 -14.92 -14.87 2.87
CA THR A 32 -14.69 -14.39 1.51
C THR A 32 -13.37 -13.63 1.41
N PRO A 33 -12.75 -13.55 0.22
CA PRO A 33 -11.55 -12.73 0.00
C PRO A 33 -11.69 -11.31 0.57
N ASP A 34 -12.78 -10.62 0.28
CA ASP A 34 -13.05 -9.26 0.79
C ASP A 34 -12.98 -9.16 2.32
N ASN A 35 -13.36 -10.24 3.04
CA ASN A 35 -13.30 -10.25 4.51
C ASN A 35 -11.85 -10.24 4.99
N TYR A 36 -10.96 -10.98 4.32
CA TYR A 36 -9.53 -11.02 4.65
C TYR A 36 -8.85 -9.70 4.33
N GLU A 37 -9.13 -9.09 3.18
CA GLU A 37 -8.63 -7.76 2.84
C GLU A 37 -9.02 -6.74 3.90
N TYR A 38 -10.31 -6.67 4.22
CA TYR A 38 -10.82 -5.76 5.23
C TYR A 38 -10.18 -6.00 6.59
N PHE A 39 -10.11 -7.26 7.02
CA PHE A 39 -9.53 -7.64 8.31
C PHE A 39 -8.08 -7.17 8.41
N LEU A 40 -7.27 -7.45 7.41
CA LEU A 40 -5.85 -7.10 7.40
C LEU A 40 -5.63 -5.59 7.21
N SER A 41 -6.42 -4.92 6.37
CA SER A 41 -6.28 -3.47 6.12
C SER A 41 -6.41 -2.63 7.39
N ARG A 42 -7.13 -3.13 8.40
CA ARG A 42 -7.27 -2.46 9.72
C ARG A 42 -5.94 -2.27 10.46
N TYR A 43 -4.96 -3.08 10.17
CA TYR A 43 -3.63 -2.95 10.79
C TYR A 43 -2.81 -1.82 10.15
N GLY A 44 -3.24 -1.34 8.99
CA GLY A 44 -2.64 -0.20 8.31
C GLY A 44 -1.16 -0.39 7.95
N LEU A 45 -0.71 -1.62 7.76
CA LEU A 45 0.68 -1.96 7.42
C LEU A 45 0.91 -2.00 5.91
N PHE A 46 -0.16 -1.88 5.13
CA PHE A 46 -0.18 -2.15 3.70
C PHE A 46 -0.36 -0.87 2.91
N SER A 47 0.36 -0.73 1.81
CA SER A 47 0.06 0.25 0.75
C SER A 47 -0.93 -0.33 -0.26
N TYR A 48 -0.94 -1.65 -0.41
CA TYR A 48 -1.89 -2.39 -1.24
C TYR A 48 -2.11 -3.78 -0.64
N ILE A 49 -3.34 -4.23 -0.67
CA ILE A 49 -3.73 -5.59 -0.31
C ILE A 49 -4.85 -6.03 -1.26
N ASP A 50 -4.80 -7.27 -1.67
CA ASP A 50 -5.79 -7.92 -2.53
C ASP A 50 -5.88 -9.38 -2.11
N ALA A 51 -7.10 -9.88 -1.97
CA ALA A 51 -7.33 -11.28 -1.66
C ALA A 51 -8.23 -11.91 -2.73
N TYR A 52 -7.91 -13.12 -3.14
CA TYR A 52 -8.66 -13.83 -4.18
C TYR A 52 -8.67 -15.34 -3.89
N ASN A 53 -9.55 -16.05 -4.56
CA ASN A 53 -9.66 -17.50 -4.50
C ASN A 53 -9.60 -18.11 -5.92
N THR A 54 -9.68 -19.44 -6.00
CA THR A 54 -9.60 -20.18 -7.27
C THR A 54 -10.67 -19.80 -8.29
N THR A 55 -11.80 -19.27 -7.85
CA THR A 55 -12.86 -18.81 -8.77
C THR A 55 -12.47 -17.56 -9.55
N ALA A 56 -11.49 -16.79 -9.07
CA ALA A 56 -10.95 -15.62 -9.74
C ALA A 56 -9.79 -15.94 -10.68
N ASP A 57 -9.10 -17.07 -10.49
CA ASP A 57 -7.96 -17.51 -11.30
C ASP A 57 -8.09 -18.99 -11.69
N GLU A 58 -8.36 -19.27 -12.98
CA GLU A 58 -8.53 -20.63 -13.53
C GLU A 58 -7.30 -21.54 -13.37
N TYR A 59 -6.14 -20.98 -13.05
CA TYR A 59 -4.88 -21.73 -12.87
C TYR A 59 -4.67 -22.24 -11.43
N LEU A 60 -5.51 -21.85 -10.49
CA LEU A 60 -5.43 -22.27 -9.11
C LEU A 60 -6.49 -23.36 -8.86
N ASP A 61 -6.07 -24.57 -8.56
CA ASP A 61 -6.93 -25.77 -8.47
C ASP A 61 -7.25 -26.19 -7.02
N ASP A 62 -7.19 -25.25 -6.09
CA ASP A 62 -7.41 -25.53 -4.67
C ASP A 62 -8.71 -24.91 -4.13
N ASP A 63 -9.73 -25.73 -3.94
CA ASP A 63 -10.94 -25.32 -3.23
C ASP A 63 -10.59 -24.92 -1.79
N ASN A 64 -11.21 -23.87 -1.29
CA ASN A 64 -11.03 -23.33 0.07
C ASN A 64 -9.68 -22.68 0.40
N VAL A 65 -8.88 -22.32 -0.59
CA VAL A 65 -7.68 -21.51 -0.41
C VAL A 65 -7.98 -20.04 -0.69
N ILE A 66 -7.55 -19.18 0.21
CA ILE A 66 -7.54 -17.72 0.03
C ILE A 66 -6.10 -17.27 -0.18
N TYR A 67 -5.84 -16.74 -1.35
CA TYR A 67 -4.55 -16.15 -1.70
C TYR A 67 -4.58 -14.67 -1.33
N ILE A 68 -3.58 -14.21 -0.59
CA ILE A 68 -3.45 -12.82 -0.15
C ILE A 68 -2.18 -12.22 -0.77
N PHE A 69 -2.37 -11.25 -1.64
CA PHE A 69 -1.30 -10.43 -2.18
C PHE A 69 -1.21 -9.14 -1.37
N ALA A 70 -0.08 -8.93 -0.72
CA ALA A 70 0.12 -7.80 0.18
C ALA A 70 1.42 -7.06 -0.13
N VAL A 71 1.34 -5.73 -0.22
CA VAL A 71 2.48 -4.84 -0.42
C VAL A 71 2.62 -3.96 0.81
N PRO A 72 3.80 -3.91 1.45
CA PRO A 72 4.02 -3.10 2.64
C PRO A 72 3.90 -1.60 2.35
N ASP A 73 3.46 -0.84 3.35
CA ASP A 73 3.56 0.61 3.32
C ASP A 73 5.00 1.04 3.63
N VAL A 74 5.79 1.17 2.58
CA VAL A 74 7.22 1.52 2.69
C VAL A 74 7.45 2.91 3.27
N LYS A 75 6.46 3.82 3.26
CA LYS A 75 6.57 5.12 3.93
C LYS A 75 6.90 5.00 5.41
N ARG A 76 6.38 3.96 6.05
CA ARG A 76 6.60 3.71 7.48
C ARG A 76 8.01 3.24 7.81
N LYS A 77 8.72 2.73 6.82
CA LYS A 77 10.10 2.25 6.95
C LYS A 77 11.14 3.35 6.71
N LEU A 78 10.71 4.49 6.15
CA LEU A 78 11.59 5.63 5.89
C LEU A 78 11.99 6.34 7.18
N ALA A 79 13.28 6.48 7.41
CA ALA A 79 13.81 7.37 8.42
C ALA A 79 13.72 8.83 7.96
N SER A 80 13.76 9.76 8.93
CA SER A 80 13.73 11.19 8.61
C SER A 80 14.86 11.57 7.65
N GLY A 81 14.50 12.20 6.54
CA GLY A 81 15.46 12.63 5.50
C GLY A 81 15.80 11.57 4.46
N GLN A 82 15.20 10.39 4.51
CA GLN A 82 15.29 9.39 3.45
C GLN A 82 14.20 9.60 2.41
N ASP A 83 14.48 9.18 1.19
CA ASP A 83 13.55 9.22 0.05
C ASP A 83 13.26 7.78 -0.46
N TYR A 84 12.32 7.66 -1.41
CA TYR A 84 11.98 6.38 -2.03
C TYR A 84 13.20 5.63 -2.58
N PHE A 85 14.16 6.35 -3.16
CA PHE A 85 15.36 5.77 -3.78
C PHE A 85 16.38 5.24 -2.78
N SER A 86 16.18 5.56 -1.50
CA SER A 86 17.02 5.06 -0.40
C SER A 86 16.53 3.73 0.15
N ILE A 87 15.32 3.27 -0.26
CA ILE A 87 14.71 2.04 0.27
C ILE A 87 15.39 0.83 -0.38
N PRO A 88 15.98 -0.07 0.40
CA PRO A 88 16.55 -1.29 -0.14
C PRO A 88 15.44 -2.23 -0.65
N GLU A 89 15.74 -3.02 -1.68
CA GLU A 89 14.77 -3.88 -2.35
C GLU A 89 14.08 -4.87 -1.40
N ASN A 90 14.79 -5.39 -0.42
CA ASN A 90 14.26 -6.33 0.57
C ASN A 90 13.22 -5.72 1.51
N GLU A 91 13.10 -4.39 1.57
CA GLU A 91 12.07 -3.70 2.34
C GLU A 91 10.81 -3.39 1.53
N MET A 92 10.83 -3.64 0.22
CA MET A 92 9.67 -3.43 -0.66
C MET A 92 8.65 -4.56 -0.62
N PHE A 93 8.92 -5.62 0.13
CA PHE A 93 8.02 -6.75 0.37
C PHE A 93 8.12 -7.24 1.81
N PHE A 94 7.15 -8.01 2.23
CA PHE A 94 7.17 -8.65 3.55
C PHE A 94 8.10 -9.85 3.56
N ASP A 95 8.85 -10.03 4.64
CA ASP A 95 9.64 -11.23 4.85
C ASP A 95 8.76 -12.41 5.35
N GLN A 96 9.33 -13.61 5.39
CA GLN A 96 8.59 -14.80 5.83
C GLN A 96 8.08 -14.66 7.27
N ASN A 97 8.85 -14.04 8.16
CA ASN A 97 8.43 -13.85 9.56
C ASN A 97 7.25 -12.87 9.67
N GLU A 98 7.19 -11.88 8.79
CA GLU A 98 6.07 -10.94 8.73
C GLU A 98 4.82 -11.63 8.20
N TYR A 99 4.92 -12.48 7.17
CA TYR A 99 3.82 -13.31 6.69
C TYR A 99 3.34 -14.30 7.77
N ASP A 100 4.25 -14.97 8.48
CA ASP A 100 3.91 -15.88 9.57
C ASP A 100 3.16 -15.15 10.70
N LYS A 101 3.57 -13.94 11.04
CA LYS A 101 2.86 -13.11 12.03
C LYS A 101 1.46 -12.73 11.55
N MET A 102 1.29 -12.36 10.28
CA MET A 102 -0.03 -12.06 9.71
C MET A 102 -0.93 -13.29 9.71
N GLY A 103 -0.41 -14.44 9.29
CA GLY A 103 -1.14 -15.71 9.37
C GLY A 103 -1.58 -16.05 10.79
N LYS A 104 -0.68 -15.86 11.76
CA LYS A 104 -1.00 -16.06 13.17
C LYS A 104 -2.09 -15.10 13.67
N VAL A 105 -2.05 -13.84 13.28
CA VAL A 105 -3.09 -12.85 13.63
C VAL A 105 -4.45 -13.26 13.08
N ILE A 106 -4.50 -13.80 11.84
CA ILE A 106 -5.73 -14.33 11.25
C ILE A 106 -6.25 -15.52 12.09
N GLN A 107 -5.40 -16.49 12.41
CA GLN A 107 -5.75 -17.67 13.19
C GLN A 107 -6.21 -17.31 14.62
N ASP A 108 -5.44 -16.45 15.31
CA ASP A 108 -5.72 -16.03 16.68
C ASP A 108 -6.99 -15.18 16.80
N SER A 109 -7.46 -14.60 15.68
CA SER A 109 -8.73 -13.86 15.64
C SER A 109 -9.95 -14.74 15.95
N GLY A 110 -9.84 -16.05 15.73
CA GLY A 110 -10.95 -16.99 15.84
C GLY A 110 -12.06 -16.78 14.81
N GLN A 111 -11.83 -15.92 13.80
CA GLN A 111 -12.81 -15.57 12.76
C GLN A 111 -12.61 -16.36 11.46
N GLN A 112 -11.46 -17.02 11.30
CA GLN A 112 -11.16 -17.86 10.14
C GLN A 112 -12.01 -19.11 10.14
N MET A 113 -12.56 -19.48 8.99
CA MET A 113 -13.24 -20.78 8.82
C MET A 113 -12.21 -21.91 8.92
N VAL A 114 -12.56 -22.96 9.63
CA VAL A 114 -11.67 -24.12 9.89
C VAL A 114 -11.20 -24.81 8.61
N THR A 115 -12.02 -24.75 7.56
CA THR A 115 -11.72 -25.37 6.26
C THR A 115 -10.94 -24.48 5.30
N THR A 116 -10.68 -23.22 5.67
CA THR A 116 -10.02 -22.27 4.78
C THR A 116 -8.53 -22.20 5.07
N GLU A 117 -7.72 -22.42 4.06
CA GLU A 117 -6.28 -22.18 4.08
C GLU A 117 -5.98 -20.76 3.56
N VAL A 118 -4.99 -20.11 4.16
CA VAL A 118 -4.53 -18.77 3.74
C VAL A 118 -3.10 -18.88 3.25
N VAL A 119 -2.89 -18.45 2.01
CA VAL A 119 -1.58 -18.43 1.35
C VAL A 119 -1.20 -16.99 1.02
N PHE A 120 -0.07 -16.52 1.53
CA PHE A 120 0.47 -15.21 1.16
C PHE A 120 1.29 -15.31 -0.12
N VAL A 121 0.93 -14.48 -1.10
CA VAL A 121 1.60 -14.39 -2.40
C VAL A 121 2.60 -13.24 -2.36
N GLN A 122 3.86 -13.55 -2.59
CA GLN A 122 4.91 -12.54 -2.60
C GLN A 122 4.86 -11.69 -3.88
N PRO A 123 4.87 -10.35 -3.76
CA PRO A 123 4.92 -9.46 -4.92
C PRO A 123 6.25 -9.60 -5.69
N LYS A 124 6.18 -9.42 -7.01
CA LYS A 124 7.37 -9.33 -7.86
C LYS A 124 7.78 -7.87 -8.01
N VAL A 125 8.99 -7.54 -7.58
CA VAL A 125 9.57 -6.20 -7.79
C VAL A 125 9.99 -6.06 -9.25
N ARG A 126 9.50 -5.03 -9.94
CA ARG A 126 9.94 -4.65 -11.28
C ARG A 126 10.77 -3.37 -11.17
N LYS A 127 11.98 -3.41 -11.73
CA LYS A 127 12.86 -2.24 -11.81
C LYS A 127 12.65 -1.53 -13.14
N TYR A 128 12.50 -0.23 -13.09
CA TYR A 128 12.41 0.61 -14.28
C TYR A 128 13.64 1.53 -14.31
N SER A 129 14.18 1.72 -15.51
CA SER A 129 15.16 2.77 -15.80
C SER A 129 14.47 3.83 -16.63
N MET A 130 14.65 5.10 -16.28
CA MET A 130 14.08 6.22 -16.99
C MET A 130 15.20 7.22 -17.32
N ASP A 131 15.26 7.61 -18.59
CA ASP A 131 16.12 8.70 -19.04
C ASP A 131 15.26 9.95 -19.18
N VAL A 132 15.54 10.97 -18.37
CA VAL A 132 14.75 12.21 -18.32
C VAL A 132 15.61 13.36 -18.80
N ASN A 133 15.17 14.00 -19.88
CA ASN A 133 15.78 15.24 -20.37
C ASN A 133 14.93 16.43 -19.95
N ILE A 134 15.54 17.34 -19.18
CA ILE A 134 14.87 18.50 -18.61
C ILE A 134 15.51 19.77 -19.17
N ARG A 135 14.67 20.69 -19.65
CA ARG A 135 15.04 22.08 -19.88
C ARG A 135 14.50 22.93 -18.74
N TYR A 136 15.30 23.83 -18.23
CA TYR A 136 14.92 24.70 -17.13
C TYR A 136 15.24 26.16 -17.46
N PHE A 137 14.53 27.08 -16.80
CA PHE A 137 14.65 28.51 -17.01
C PHE A 137 15.96 29.05 -16.45
N GLU A 138 16.42 30.16 -17.04
CA GLU A 138 17.55 30.95 -16.51
C GLU A 138 17.21 31.42 -15.07
N GLY A 139 18.14 31.25 -14.15
CA GLY A 139 17.98 31.61 -12.74
C GLY A 139 17.90 30.42 -11.79
N PHE A 140 17.73 29.21 -12.31
CA PHE A 140 17.78 27.96 -11.53
C PHE A 140 19.10 27.24 -11.78
N THR A 141 19.61 26.58 -10.74
CA THR A 141 20.80 25.73 -10.88
C THR A 141 20.39 24.29 -11.19
N LYS A 142 21.28 23.54 -11.84
CA LYS A 142 21.05 22.12 -12.13
C LYS A 142 20.82 21.31 -10.85
N GLU A 143 21.54 21.63 -9.79
CA GLU A 143 21.50 20.95 -8.50
C GLU A 143 20.16 21.17 -7.79
N GLU A 144 19.61 22.37 -7.83
CA GLU A 144 18.28 22.69 -7.30
C GLU A 144 17.20 21.89 -8.05
N ILE A 145 17.18 22.00 -9.37
CA ILE A 145 16.22 21.26 -10.21
C ILE A 145 16.32 19.74 -9.98
N PHE A 146 17.54 19.21 -9.90
CA PHE A 146 17.72 17.77 -9.64
C PHE A 146 17.18 17.36 -8.28
N THR A 147 17.38 18.16 -7.25
CA THR A 147 16.88 17.89 -5.89
C THR A 147 15.37 17.89 -5.86
N ASP A 148 14.72 18.88 -6.49
CA ASP A 148 13.28 19.03 -6.52
C ASP A 148 12.61 17.93 -7.36
N VAL A 149 13.18 17.62 -8.53
CA VAL A 149 12.77 16.49 -9.37
C VAL A 149 12.83 15.17 -8.59
N ARG A 150 13.96 14.92 -7.92
CA ARG A 150 14.14 13.72 -7.11
C ARG A 150 13.09 13.63 -5.99
N ALA A 151 12.83 14.72 -5.30
CA ALA A 151 11.83 14.79 -4.25
C ALA A 151 10.41 14.52 -4.78
N LYS A 152 10.03 15.14 -5.90
CA LYS A 152 8.73 14.94 -6.55
C LYS A 152 8.51 13.51 -7.02
N VAL A 153 9.51 12.91 -7.69
CA VAL A 153 9.42 11.52 -8.13
C VAL A 153 9.35 10.57 -6.93
N SER A 154 10.14 10.83 -5.89
CA SER A 154 10.09 10.06 -4.64
C SER A 154 8.69 10.11 -4.02
N ASP A 155 8.10 11.29 -3.88
CA ASP A 155 6.76 11.45 -3.32
C ASP A 155 5.70 10.73 -4.17
N TYR A 156 5.78 10.86 -5.49
CA TYR A 156 4.90 10.13 -6.40
C TYR A 156 5.01 8.60 -6.19
N MET A 157 6.23 8.06 -6.17
CA MET A 157 6.46 6.61 -6.01
C MET A 157 5.98 6.10 -4.66
N LEU A 158 6.05 6.91 -3.62
CA LEU A 158 5.53 6.57 -2.29
C LEU A 158 3.99 6.60 -2.23
N ASN A 159 3.35 7.43 -3.06
CA ASN A 159 1.90 7.64 -3.04
C ASN A 159 1.15 6.87 -4.15
N VAL A 160 1.87 6.35 -5.16
CA VAL A 160 1.23 5.64 -6.27
C VAL A 160 0.52 4.37 -5.79
N THR A 161 -0.76 4.27 -6.11
CA THR A 161 -1.59 3.11 -5.77
C THR A 161 -1.57 2.04 -6.87
N ARG A 162 -1.30 2.42 -8.12
CA ARG A 162 -1.14 1.49 -9.22
C ARG A 162 0.20 0.78 -9.12
N ARG A 163 0.17 -0.55 -8.98
CA ARG A 163 1.37 -1.36 -8.82
C ARG A 163 1.74 -2.15 -10.06
N ASP A 164 0.85 -2.25 -11.02
CA ASP A 164 1.03 -3.00 -12.27
C ASP A 164 1.68 -2.16 -13.39
N LYS A 165 1.49 -0.84 -13.37
CA LYS A 165 1.95 0.09 -14.42
C LYS A 165 2.48 1.40 -13.82
N LEU A 166 3.49 1.94 -14.49
CA LEU A 166 4.00 3.28 -14.27
C LEU A 166 3.77 4.10 -15.56
N PRO A 167 2.68 4.88 -15.65
CA PRO A 167 2.40 5.67 -16.84
C PRO A 167 3.46 6.75 -17.05
N LYS A 168 4.00 6.81 -18.26
CA LYS A 168 4.97 7.87 -18.65
C LYS A 168 4.37 9.27 -18.50
N SER A 169 3.08 9.43 -18.82
CA SER A 169 2.35 10.69 -18.69
C SER A 169 2.33 11.23 -17.26
N ASP A 170 2.21 10.34 -16.27
CA ASP A 170 2.16 10.75 -14.88
C ASP A 170 3.53 11.29 -14.45
N ILE A 171 4.62 10.67 -14.91
CA ILE A 171 5.99 11.14 -14.65
C ILE A 171 6.22 12.50 -15.30
N VAL A 172 5.84 12.65 -16.57
CA VAL A 172 5.94 13.97 -17.26
C VAL A 172 5.18 15.03 -16.48
N TYR A 173 3.94 14.74 -16.12
CA TYR A 173 3.06 15.68 -15.41
C TYR A 173 3.67 16.17 -14.08
N ILE A 174 4.13 15.25 -13.22
CA ILE A 174 4.71 15.63 -11.93
C ILE A 174 6.03 16.39 -12.06
N LEU A 175 6.77 16.14 -13.14
CA LEU A 175 8.02 16.86 -13.41
C LEU A 175 7.77 18.26 -13.95
N GLU A 176 6.72 18.46 -14.76
CA GLU A 176 6.31 19.79 -15.25
C GLU A 176 5.75 20.68 -14.13
N GLU A 177 5.32 20.10 -13.00
CA GLU A 177 4.91 20.86 -11.80
C GLU A 177 6.10 21.41 -10.98
N VAL A 178 7.32 21.00 -11.27
CA VAL A 178 8.50 21.48 -10.54
C VAL A 178 8.81 22.91 -11.01
N GLU A 179 8.93 23.82 -10.04
CA GLU A 179 9.26 25.21 -10.34
C GLU A 179 10.61 25.33 -11.05
N GLY A 180 10.66 26.13 -12.09
CA GLY A 180 11.88 26.33 -12.88
C GLY A 180 12.04 25.37 -14.05
N ILE A 181 11.17 24.41 -14.26
CA ILE A 181 11.20 23.53 -15.44
C ILE A 181 10.41 24.17 -16.58
N ASP A 182 11.01 24.24 -17.76
CA ASP A 182 10.41 24.70 -19.00
C ASP A 182 9.79 23.55 -19.80
N SER A 183 10.51 22.44 -19.93
CA SER A 183 9.99 21.27 -20.64
C SER A 183 10.67 19.98 -20.19
N VAL A 184 9.91 18.89 -20.29
CA VAL A 184 10.34 17.53 -19.91
C VAL A 184 10.15 16.56 -21.08
N ASN A 185 11.14 15.72 -21.30
CA ASN A 185 11.06 14.58 -22.22
C ASN A 185 11.60 13.32 -21.51
N VAL A 186 10.75 12.31 -21.38
CA VAL A 186 10.99 11.03 -20.68
C VAL A 186 11.06 9.88 -21.66
#